data_5d866e44149ac7075680e20086116a6c
#
_entry.id   5d866e44149ac7075680e20086116a6c
#
_cell.length_a   1.000
_cell.length_b   1.000
_cell.length_c   1.000
_cell.angle_alpha   90.00
_cell.angle_beta   90.00
_cell.angle_gamma   90.00
#
_symmetry.space_group_name_H-M   'P 1'
#
loop_
_entity.id
_entity.type
_entity.pdbx_description
1 polymer ?
#
loop_
_entity_poly.entity_id
_entity_poly.type
_entity_poly.pdbx_seq_one_letter_code
_entity_poly.pdbx_strand_id
1 'polypeptide(L)'
;ALSGVRRSICIGASNLTESAHQAVTIAEQFPTVWATVGIHPHDAGKGCSFAELEPLASHPKVRAIGETGLDFFRDWSPYEAQREIFRDQIALALNVKKPLVIHCREALEETLSILKQCNAREVGGVYHCYSGDEEYAKALQEINFIVSFPGSLTFKKSEELRRRAKLIPLEQIMLETDAPYMAPEPFRGGPSEPKHVYQIALKLAEVKGLPLSEVAKTTTANAERIFNLPPS
;
A
#
# COMPACT_ATOMS: atom_id res chain seq x y z
N ALA A 1 -21.07 3.60 2.96
CA ALA A 1 -21.35 4.41 4.14
C ALA A 1 -21.89 3.61 5.34
N LEU A 2 -22.64 2.52 5.11
CA LEU A 2 -23.18 1.69 6.21
C LEU A 2 -22.09 0.92 7.00
N SER A 3 -20.91 0.69 6.41
CA SER A 3 -19.79 -0.01 7.04
C SER A 3 -18.80 0.91 7.78
N GLY A 4 -19.04 2.21 7.83
CA GLY A 4 -18.12 3.20 8.43
C GLY A 4 -16.94 3.59 7.53
N VAL A 5 -16.71 2.92 6.39
CA VAL A 5 -15.69 3.31 5.42
C VAL A 5 -16.13 4.57 4.68
N ARG A 6 -15.36 5.63 4.83
CA ARG A 6 -15.68 6.95 4.24
C ARG A 6 -14.82 7.28 3.04
N ARG A 7 -13.65 6.66 2.91
CA ARG A 7 -12.63 6.98 1.93
C ARG A 7 -11.94 5.74 1.43
N SER A 8 -11.47 5.78 0.19
CA SER A 8 -10.72 4.69 -0.44
C SER A 8 -9.63 5.22 -1.35
N ILE A 9 -8.55 4.48 -1.43
CA ILE A 9 -7.50 4.65 -2.43
C ILE A 9 -7.63 3.49 -3.42
N CYS A 10 -7.85 3.82 -4.68
CA CYS A 10 -7.89 2.86 -5.79
C CYS A 10 -6.47 2.70 -6.34
N ILE A 11 -5.95 1.49 -6.31
CA ILE A 11 -4.58 1.19 -6.74
C ILE A 11 -4.55 0.94 -8.25
N GLY A 12 -3.80 1.76 -8.99
CA GLY A 12 -3.67 1.69 -10.44
C GLY A 12 -2.27 1.29 -10.86
N ALA A 13 -1.90 0.01 -10.71
CA ALA A 13 -0.53 -0.45 -10.93
C ALA A 13 -0.42 -1.79 -11.67
N SER A 14 -1.52 -2.44 -12.01
CA SER A 14 -1.52 -3.70 -12.74
C SER A 14 -1.91 -3.49 -14.21
N ASN A 15 -1.62 -4.49 -15.05
CA ASN A 15 -1.91 -4.42 -16.49
C ASN A 15 -1.30 -3.17 -17.16
N LEU A 16 -0.03 -2.96 -16.88
CA LEU A 16 0.73 -1.78 -17.36
C LEU A 16 0.10 -0.48 -16.85
N THR A 17 -0.13 0.49 -17.75
CA THR A 17 -0.72 1.80 -17.44
C THR A 17 -2.25 1.82 -17.52
N GLU A 18 -2.89 0.75 -18.03
CA GLU A 18 -4.34 0.70 -18.19
C GLU A 18 -5.07 0.83 -16.85
N SER A 19 -4.63 0.11 -15.82
CA SER A 19 -5.24 0.20 -14.50
C SER A 19 -5.01 1.57 -13.84
N ALA A 20 -3.92 2.27 -14.15
CA ALA A 20 -3.67 3.63 -13.70
C ALA A 20 -4.73 4.59 -14.26
N HIS A 21 -5.05 4.52 -15.55
CA HIS A 21 -6.13 5.29 -16.16
C HIS A 21 -7.49 4.96 -15.55
N GLN A 22 -7.78 3.67 -15.35
CA GLN A 22 -9.03 3.23 -14.72
C GLN A 22 -9.16 3.74 -13.29
N ALA A 23 -8.10 3.68 -12.49
CA ALA A 23 -8.09 4.17 -11.11
C ALA A 23 -8.36 5.68 -11.04
N VAL A 24 -7.76 6.47 -11.93
CA VAL A 24 -8.03 7.90 -12.03
C VAL A 24 -9.48 8.16 -12.42
N THR A 25 -9.99 7.47 -13.45
CA THR A 25 -11.39 7.58 -13.88
C THR A 25 -12.38 7.28 -12.76
N ILE A 26 -12.14 6.24 -11.97
CA ILE A 26 -12.96 5.90 -10.80
C ILE A 26 -12.87 7.02 -9.74
N ALA A 27 -11.66 7.52 -9.47
CA ALA A 27 -11.46 8.56 -8.47
C ALA A 27 -12.13 9.89 -8.86
N GLU A 28 -12.24 10.19 -10.14
CA GLU A 28 -12.98 11.38 -10.63
C GLU A 28 -14.48 11.28 -10.40
N GLN A 29 -15.05 10.07 -10.54
CA GLN A 29 -16.48 9.84 -10.35
C GLN A 29 -16.92 9.95 -8.89
N PHE A 30 -16.00 9.72 -7.93
CA PHE A 30 -16.35 9.67 -6.51
C PHE A 30 -15.51 10.67 -5.70
N PRO A 31 -16.12 11.64 -5.03
CA PRO A 31 -15.40 12.67 -4.25
C PRO A 31 -14.49 12.08 -3.16
N THR A 32 -14.88 10.93 -2.59
CA THR A 32 -14.20 10.26 -1.47
C THR A 32 -13.24 9.16 -1.91
N VAL A 33 -12.98 9.04 -3.21
CA VAL A 33 -12.03 8.09 -3.78
C VAL A 33 -10.87 8.86 -4.39
N TRP A 34 -9.67 8.39 -4.13
CA TRP A 34 -8.42 8.82 -4.74
C TRP A 34 -7.75 7.65 -5.44
N ALA A 35 -6.72 7.92 -6.21
CA ALA A 35 -6.00 6.91 -6.99
C ALA A 35 -4.52 6.89 -6.62
N THR A 36 -3.86 5.78 -6.92
CA THR A 36 -2.44 5.69 -7.16
C THR A 36 -2.19 5.37 -8.63
N VAL A 37 -0.99 5.66 -9.11
CA VAL A 37 -0.54 5.26 -10.45
C VAL A 37 0.86 4.68 -10.36
N GLY A 38 1.07 3.55 -11.03
CA GLY A 38 2.36 2.87 -10.95
C GLY A 38 2.45 1.71 -11.94
N ILE A 39 3.59 1.03 -11.91
CA ILE A 39 3.85 -0.22 -12.63
C ILE A 39 4.25 -1.26 -11.59
N HIS A 40 3.42 -2.28 -11.45
CA HIS A 40 3.69 -3.39 -10.55
C HIS A 40 4.94 -4.17 -10.98
N PRO A 41 5.76 -4.71 -10.08
CA PRO A 41 6.96 -5.48 -10.44
C PRO A 41 6.69 -6.64 -11.40
N HIS A 42 5.50 -7.24 -11.37
CA HIS A 42 5.10 -8.28 -12.33
C HIS A 42 4.98 -7.81 -13.78
N ASP A 43 4.87 -6.51 -14.00
CA ASP A 43 4.71 -5.90 -15.33
C ASP A 43 5.99 -5.22 -15.82
N ALA A 44 7.02 -5.11 -14.99
CA ALA A 44 8.25 -4.37 -15.28
C ALA A 44 8.95 -4.81 -16.57
N GLY A 45 8.91 -6.11 -16.93
CA GLY A 45 9.51 -6.66 -18.15
C GLY A 45 8.64 -6.58 -19.40
N LYS A 46 7.42 -6.02 -19.32
CA LYS A 46 6.43 -6.06 -20.42
C LYS A 46 6.49 -4.85 -21.37
N GLY A 47 7.56 -4.04 -21.31
CA GLY A 47 7.69 -2.88 -22.20
C GLY A 47 6.77 -1.71 -21.85
N CYS A 48 6.60 -1.45 -20.56
CA CYS A 48 5.80 -0.34 -20.06
C CYS A 48 6.35 1.02 -20.51
N SER A 49 5.49 1.87 -21.02
CA SER A 49 5.84 3.27 -21.25
C SER A 49 5.76 4.05 -19.94
N PHE A 50 6.91 4.23 -19.27
CA PHE A 50 7.01 5.08 -18.09
C PHE A 50 6.54 6.52 -18.37
N ALA A 51 6.73 7.01 -19.59
CA ALA A 51 6.29 8.35 -20.03
C ALA A 51 4.76 8.54 -19.95
N GLU A 52 3.97 7.47 -19.96
CA GLU A 52 2.52 7.55 -19.79
C GLU A 52 2.09 7.77 -18.34
N LEU A 53 2.92 7.39 -17.37
CA LEU A 53 2.62 7.60 -15.95
C LEU A 53 2.83 9.04 -15.49
N GLU A 54 3.78 9.76 -16.08
CA GLU A 54 4.18 11.08 -15.62
C GLU A 54 3.00 12.11 -15.66
N PRO A 55 2.21 12.20 -16.72
CA PRO A 55 1.02 13.06 -16.75
C PRO A 55 0.00 12.66 -15.68
N LEU A 56 -0.26 11.34 -15.51
CA LEU A 56 -1.20 10.83 -14.53
C LEU A 56 -0.72 11.09 -13.10
N ALA A 57 0.58 10.97 -12.84
CA ALA A 57 1.17 11.22 -11.55
C ALA A 57 0.91 12.64 -11.02
N SER A 58 0.77 13.60 -11.93
CA SER A 58 0.46 15.00 -11.60
C SER A 58 -1.02 15.27 -11.34
N HIS A 59 -1.91 14.33 -11.68
CA HIS A 59 -3.36 14.50 -11.53
C HIS A 59 -3.76 14.74 -10.05
N PRO A 60 -4.70 15.66 -9.75
CA PRO A 60 -5.06 16.03 -8.37
C PRO A 60 -5.73 14.89 -7.57
N LYS A 61 -6.36 13.94 -8.25
CA LYS A 61 -6.93 12.74 -7.62
C LYS A 61 -5.90 11.66 -7.34
N VAL A 62 -4.70 11.72 -7.92
CA VAL A 62 -3.61 10.80 -7.64
C VAL A 62 -2.89 11.25 -6.37
N ARG A 63 -2.75 10.36 -5.39
CA ARG A 63 -2.19 10.65 -4.07
C ARG A 63 -0.90 9.91 -3.76
N ALA A 64 -0.53 8.93 -4.56
CA ALA A 64 0.73 8.20 -4.42
C ALA A 64 1.20 7.62 -5.75
N ILE A 65 2.48 7.30 -5.83
CA ILE A 65 3.07 6.50 -6.89
C ILE A 65 3.15 5.05 -6.41
N GLY A 66 2.60 4.15 -7.20
CA GLY A 66 2.53 2.73 -6.87
C GLY A 66 1.19 2.11 -7.29
N GLU A 67 1.11 0.84 -7.15
CA GLU A 67 1.98 -0.08 -6.45
C GLU A 67 3.28 -0.31 -7.22
N THR A 68 4.44 -0.24 -6.56
CA THR A 68 5.77 -0.42 -7.13
C THR A 68 6.68 -1.14 -6.15
N GLY A 69 7.77 -1.71 -6.59
CA GLY A 69 8.71 -2.41 -5.71
C GLY A 69 9.28 -3.67 -6.32
N LEU A 70 9.50 -4.72 -5.49
CA LEU A 70 10.15 -5.96 -5.91
C LEU A 70 9.32 -7.19 -5.49
N ASP A 71 9.23 -8.17 -6.40
CA ASP A 71 8.67 -9.51 -6.15
C ASP A 71 9.65 -10.57 -6.67
N PHE A 72 10.34 -11.25 -5.75
CA PHE A 72 11.28 -12.32 -6.09
C PHE A 72 10.66 -13.72 -5.89
N PHE A 73 9.39 -13.76 -5.46
CA PHE A 73 8.64 -15.00 -5.36
C PHE A 73 8.06 -15.44 -6.71
N ARG A 74 7.68 -14.48 -7.58
CA ARG A 74 7.10 -14.76 -8.89
C ARG A 74 8.10 -14.45 -10.00
N ASP A 75 8.32 -15.41 -10.88
CA ASP A 75 9.18 -15.28 -12.06
C ASP A 75 8.39 -14.74 -13.27
N TRP A 76 7.65 -13.62 -13.05
CA TRP A 76 6.81 -13.02 -14.11
C TRP A 76 7.50 -11.86 -14.82
N SER A 77 8.55 -11.32 -14.25
CA SER A 77 9.34 -10.25 -14.83
C SER A 77 10.80 -10.35 -14.37
N PRO A 78 11.77 -10.08 -15.25
CA PRO A 78 13.18 -10.10 -14.89
C PRO A 78 13.48 -9.20 -13.70
N TYR A 79 14.26 -9.68 -12.73
CA TYR A 79 14.58 -8.92 -11.50
C TYR A 79 15.27 -7.59 -11.80
N GLU A 80 16.11 -7.54 -12.84
CA GLU A 80 16.76 -6.28 -13.23
C GLU A 80 15.75 -5.25 -13.73
N ALA A 81 14.80 -5.66 -14.56
CA ALA A 81 13.72 -4.78 -15.00
C ALA A 81 12.86 -4.27 -13.81
N GLN A 82 12.61 -5.13 -12.80
CA GLN A 82 11.94 -4.69 -11.57
C GLN A 82 12.74 -3.60 -10.85
N ARG A 83 14.07 -3.77 -10.73
CA ARG A 83 14.95 -2.78 -10.08
C ARG A 83 14.97 -1.45 -10.82
N GLU A 84 15.07 -1.48 -12.14
CA GLU A 84 15.07 -0.27 -12.97
C GLU A 84 13.75 0.49 -12.80
N ILE A 85 12.62 -0.16 -13.05
CA ILE A 85 11.30 0.45 -12.98
C ILE A 85 10.98 0.94 -11.56
N PHE A 86 11.48 0.26 -10.53
CA PHE A 86 11.32 0.70 -9.15
C PHE A 86 12.07 2.01 -8.87
N ARG A 87 13.34 2.12 -9.34
CA ARG A 87 14.11 3.37 -9.21
C ARG A 87 13.47 4.53 -9.98
N ASP A 88 12.98 4.27 -11.18
CA ASP A 88 12.30 5.28 -12.00
C ASP A 88 11.03 5.79 -11.32
N GLN A 89 10.25 4.91 -10.72
CA GLN A 89 9.04 5.31 -9.98
C GLN A 89 9.36 6.06 -8.68
N ILE A 90 10.47 5.73 -8.00
CA ILE A 90 10.94 6.54 -6.87
C ILE A 90 11.32 7.95 -7.35
N ALA A 91 12.05 8.06 -8.47
CA ALA A 91 12.40 9.35 -9.05
C ALA A 91 11.16 10.17 -9.45
N LEU A 92 10.15 9.52 -10.04
CA LEU A 92 8.86 10.17 -10.33
C LEU A 92 8.18 10.64 -9.05
N ALA A 93 8.11 9.82 -8.01
CA ALA A 93 7.50 10.17 -6.73
C ALA A 93 8.17 11.41 -6.10
N LEU A 94 9.50 11.48 -6.14
CA LEU A 94 10.27 12.63 -5.69
C LEU A 94 9.96 13.89 -6.51
N ASN A 95 9.88 13.76 -7.85
CA ASN A 95 9.58 14.86 -8.74
C ASN A 95 8.18 15.45 -8.48
N VAL A 96 7.16 14.59 -8.36
CA VAL A 96 5.78 15.02 -8.11
C VAL A 96 5.45 15.22 -6.63
N LYS A 97 6.40 14.96 -5.72
CA LYS A 97 6.28 15.08 -4.25
C LYS A 97 5.10 14.28 -3.69
N LYS A 98 4.94 13.05 -4.15
CA LYS A 98 3.90 12.13 -3.69
C LYS A 98 4.52 10.90 -3.04
N PRO A 99 3.89 10.32 -1.99
CA PRO A 99 4.39 9.13 -1.32
C PRO A 99 4.37 7.90 -2.23
N LEU A 100 5.04 6.86 -1.77
CA LEU A 100 5.11 5.57 -2.47
C LEU A 100 4.16 4.54 -1.83
N VAL A 101 3.59 3.65 -2.66
CA VAL A 101 2.95 2.40 -2.20
C VAL A 101 3.84 1.24 -2.64
N ILE A 102 4.44 0.57 -1.66
CA ILE A 102 5.49 -0.42 -1.89
C ILE A 102 4.93 -1.84 -1.84
N HIS A 103 5.09 -2.56 -2.94
CA HIS A 103 5.02 -4.01 -3.00
C HIS A 103 6.38 -4.62 -2.64
N CYS A 104 6.37 -5.62 -1.77
CA CYS A 104 7.59 -6.37 -1.50
C CYS A 104 7.29 -7.83 -1.15
N ARG A 105 7.86 -8.73 -1.92
CA ARG A 105 7.74 -10.16 -1.67
C ARG A 105 9.07 -10.87 -1.89
N GLU A 106 9.59 -11.49 -0.81
CA GLU A 106 10.92 -12.15 -0.81
C GLU A 106 12.08 -11.24 -1.22
N ALA A 107 11.96 -9.91 -0.98
CA ALA A 107 12.92 -8.90 -1.40
C ALA A 107 13.16 -7.80 -0.35
N LEU A 108 12.93 -8.08 0.95
CA LEU A 108 12.92 -7.08 2.02
C LEU A 108 14.18 -6.22 2.06
N GLU A 109 15.35 -6.84 2.17
CA GLU A 109 16.63 -6.14 2.31
C GLU A 109 16.95 -5.27 1.09
N GLU A 110 16.71 -5.81 -0.10
CA GLU A 110 17.00 -5.09 -1.33
C GLU A 110 16.03 -3.92 -1.56
N THR A 111 14.74 -4.11 -1.26
CA THR A 111 13.76 -3.03 -1.31
C THR A 111 14.14 -1.88 -0.39
N LEU A 112 14.51 -2.15 0.86
CA LEU A 112 14.95 -1.12 1.81
C LEU A 112 16.24 -0.44 1.34
N SER A 113 17.18 -1.21 0.78
CA SER A 113 18.44 -0.67 0.23
C SER A 113 18.17 0.32 -0.91
N ILE A 114 17.32 -0.04 -1.87
CA ILE A 114 16.95 0.83 -2.99
C ILE A 114 16.23 2.10 -2.48
N LEU A 115 15.28 1.97 -1.56
CA LEU A 115 14.59 3.13 -0.97
C LEU A 115 15.58 4.12 -0.32
N LYS A 116 16.57 3.61 0.41
CA LYS A 116 17.63 4.42 1.02
C LYS A 116 18.55 5.06 -0.02
N GLN A 117 19.03 4.29 -1.00
CA GLN A 117 19.90 4.76 -2.07
C GLN A 117 19.26 5.87 -2.92
N CYS A 118 17.97 5.74 -3.20
CA CYS A 118 17.20 6.70 -3.98
C CYS A 118 16.62 7.85 -3.14
N ASN A 119 16.97 7.97 -1.85
CA ASN A 119 16.49 9.02 -0.95
C ASN A 119 14.95 9.10 -0.84
N ALA A 120 14.26 7.95 -0.90
CA ALA A 120 12.80 7.88 -0.85
C ALA A 120 12.19 8.44 0.45
N ARG A 121 13.00 8.64 1.51
CA ARG A 121 12.59 9.28 2.76
C ARG A 121 11.97 10.67 2.58
N GLU A 122 12.33 11.37 1.51
CA GLU A 122 11.82 12.72 1.23
C GLU A 122 10.32 12.74 0.94
N VAL A 123 9.80 11.64 0.40
CA VAL A 123 8.36 11.48 0.11
C VAL A 123 7.69 10.47 1.04
N GLY A 124 8.45 9.52 1.58
CA GLY A 124 7.92 8.46 2.42
C GLY A 124 6.91 7.57 1.71
N GLY A 125 6.08 6.86 2.48
CA GLY A 125 5.05 6.02 1.90
C GLY A 125 4.49 4.94 2.81
N VAL A 126 3.90 3.93 2.19
CA VAL A 126 3.36 2.75 2.85
C VAL A 126 3.93 1.47 2.25
N TYR A 127 4.33 0.58 3.12
CA TYR A 127 4.71 -0.78 2.78
C TYR A 127 3.45 -1.67 2.87
N HIS A 128 2.87 -1.97 1.71
CA HIS A 128 1.57 -2.64 1.66
C HIS A 128 1.72 -4.14 1.91
N CYS A 129 0.67 -4.80 2.40
CA CYS A 129 0.63 -6.24 2.72
C CYS A 129 1.85 -6.69 3.55
N TYR A 130 2.17 -5.93 4.60
CA TYR A 130 3.42 -6.08 5.35
C TYR A 130 3.65 -7.48 5.88
N SER A 131 4.82 -8.04 5.59
CA SER A 131 5.25 -9.39 6.00
C SER A 131 6.59 -9.41 6.75
N GLY A 132 7.23 -8.26 6.95
CA GLY A 132 8.47 -8.13 7.73
C GLY A 132 8.24 -8.26 9.24
N ASP A 133 9.30 -8.21 10.02
CA ASP A 133 9.28 -8.18 11.49
C ASP A 133 9.25 -6.74 12.04
N GLU A 134 9.28 -6.62 13.37
CA GLU A 134 9.26 -5.32 14.03
C GLU A 134 10.53 -4.49 13.84
N GLU A 135 11.69 -5.14 13.67
CA GLU A 135 12.96 -4.44 13.42
C GLU A 135 12.97 -3.83 12.01
N TYR A 136 12.47 -4.58 11.03
CA TYR A 136 12.33 -4.07 9.68
C TYR A 136 11.30 -2.92 9.61
N ALA A 137 10.18 -3.03 10.34
CA ALA A 137 9.21 -1.93 10.45
C ALA A 137 9.85 -0.66 11.06
N LYS A 138 10.70 -0.81 12.07
CA LYS A 138 11.45 0.30 12.64
C LYS A 138 12.40 0.94 11.62
N ALA A 139 13.13 0.14 10.84
CA ALA A 139 14.00 0.64 9.77
C ALA A 139 13.22 1.39 8.67
N LEU A 140 11.99 0.98 8.38
CA LEU A 140 11.08 1.69 7.49
C LEU A 140 10.64 3.03 8.09
N GLN A 141 10.34 3.08 9.38
CA GLN A 141 9.98 4.31 10.09
C GLN A 141 11.09 5.37 9.99
N GLU A 142 12.37 4.96 10.09
CA GLU A 142 13.53 5.86 9.96
C GLU A 142 13.60 6.57 8.61
N ILE A 143 12.94 6.01 7.58
CA ILE A 143 12.85 6.60 6.24
C ILE A 143 11.42 7.05 5.89
N ASN A 144 10.60 7.37 6.91
CA ASN A 144 9.25 7.91 6.77
C ASN A 144 8.22 6.96 6.11
N PHE A 145 8.42 5.65 6.23
CA PHE A 145 7.43 4.67 5.78
C PHE A 145 6.64 4.08 6.95
N ILE A 146 5.36 3.83 6.70
CA ILE A 146 4.49 3.04 7.57
C ILE A 146 4.18 1.70 6.91
N VAL A 147 3.52 0.81 7.66
CA VAL A 147 3.14 -0.51 7.16
C VAL A 147 1.62 -0.67 7.10
N SER A 148 1.11 -1.51 6.20
CA SER A 148 -0.32 -1.84 6.21
C SER A 148 -0.58 -3.33 6.33
N PHE A 149 -1.71 -3.65 6.97
CA PHE A 149 -2.15 -5.01 7.18
C PHE A 149 -3.47 -5.29 6.45
N PRO A 150 -3.49 -6.33 5.60
CA PRO A 150 -4.67 -6.74 4.83
C PRO A 150 -5.54 -7.76 5.57
N GLY A 151 -6.53 -8.30 4.86
CA GLY A 151 -7.46 -9.32 5.35
C GLY A 151 -6.80 -10.57 5.94
N SER A 152 -5.57 -10.89 5.51
CA SER A 152 -4.81 -12.02 6.06
C SER A 152 -4.54 -11.94 7.56
N LEU A 153 -4.60 -10.73 8.17
CA LEU A 153 -4.52 -10.57 9.63
C LEU A 153 -5.58 -11.38 10.38
N THR A 154 -6.76 -11.58 9.75
CA THR A 154 -7.89 -12.31 10.33
C THR A 154 -7.80 -13.84 10.16
N PHE A 155 -6.89 -14.34 9.31
CA PHE A 155 -6.84 -15.75 8.96
C PHE A 155 -6.42 -16.62 10.15
N LYS A 156 -7.01 -17.80 10.28
CA LYS A 156 -6.74 -18.73 11.39
C LYS A 156 -5.26 -19.03 11.55
N LYS A 157 -4.54 -19.27 10.44
CA LYS A 157 -3.11 -19.63 10.42
C LYS A 157 -2.14 -18.45 10.48
N SER A 158 -2.61 -17.20 10.63
CA SER A 158 -1.77 -15.99 10.61
C SER A 158 -1.34 -15.55 12.02
N GLU A 159 -1.00 -16.47 12.91
CA GLU A 159 -0.57 -16.15 14.27
C GLU A 159 0.69 -15.30 14.29
N GLU A 160 1.67 -15.64 13.46
CA GLU A 160 2.92 -14.88 13.37
C GLU A 160 2.70 -13.45 12.87
N LEU A 161 1.82 -13.27 11.88
CA LEU A 161 1.45 -11.93 11.40
C LEU A 161 0.81 -11.09 12.52
N ARG A 162 -0.07 -11.70 13.32
CA ARG A 162 -0.68 -11.04 14.50
C ARG A 162 0.35 -10.71 15.57
N ARG A 163 1.32 -11.58 15.82
CA ARG A 163 2.43 -11.31 16.75
C ARG A 163 3.21 -10.07 16.30
N ARG A 164 3.58 -9.99 15.01
CA ARG A 164 4.28 -8.84 14.44
C ARG A 164 3.42 -7.57 14.53
N ALA A 165 2.16 -7.63 14.11
CA ALA A 165 1.23 -6.51 14.21
C ALA A 165 1.08 -6.00 15.66
N LYS A 166 1.16 -6.90 16.67
CA LYS A 166 1.10 -6.53 18.10
C LYS A 166 2.30 -5.67 18.51
N LEU A 167 3.50 -5.96 18.00
CA LEU A 167 4.75 -5.30 18.39
C LEU A 167 4.96 -3.94 17.70
N ILE A 168 4.49 -3.79 16.45
CA ILE A 168 4.65 -2.54 15.70
C ILE A 168 3.74 -1.44 16.31
N PRO A 169 4.24 -0.21 16.58
CA PRO A 169 3.43 0.89 17.10
C PRO A 169 2.20 1.19 16.23
N LEU A 170 1.06 1.50 16.85
CA LEU A 170 -0.18 1.76 16.11
C LEU A 170 -0.06 2.99 15.16
N GLU A 171 0.76 3.96 15.54
CA GLU A 171 1.07 5.17 14.76
C GLU A 171 1.83 4.86 13.46
N GLN A 172 2.38 3.65 13.35
CA GLN A 172 3.07 3.15 12.16
C GLN A 172 2.19 2.20 11.33
N ILE A 173 0.93 1.96 11.74
CA ILE A 173 0.04 1.00 11.07
C ILE A 173 -1.07 1.71 10.31
N MET A 174 -1.31 1.27 9.08
CA MET A 174 -2.50 1.51 8.29
C MET A 174 -3.21 0.18 8.00
N LEU A 175 -4.48 0.23 7.61
CA LEU A 175 -5.25 -0.94 7.20
C LEU A 175 -5.64 -0.85 5.73
N GLU A 176 -5.73 -2.01 5.10
CA GLU A 176 -6.13 -2.17 3.71
C GLU A 176 -6.98 -3.42 3.52
N THR A 177 -7.60 -3.56 2.37
CA THR A 177 -8.36 -4.79 2.04
C THR A 177 -7.65 -5.65 1.01
N ASP A 178 -6.79 -5.05 0.20
CA ASP A 178 -6.21 -5.68 -1.00
C ASP A 178 -7.30 -6.27 -1.92
N ALA A 179 -8.43 -5.56 -1.98
CA ALA A 179 -9.58 -6.01 -2.77
C ALA A 179 -9.23 -6.06 -4.29
N PRO A 180 -9.66 -7.10 -4.99
CA PRO A 180 -10.65 -8.14 -4.62
C PRO A 180 -10.05 -9.37 -3.91
N TYR A 181 -8.77 -9.34 -3.55
CA TYR A 181 -8.06 -10.45 -2.92
C TYR A 181 -8.22 -10.45 -1.39
N MET A 182 -7.73 -11.50 -0.74
CA MET A 182 -7.56 -11.62 0.72
C MET A 182 -8.79 -11.24 1.56
N ALA A 183 -10.01 -11.58 1.11
CA ALA A 183 -11.21 -11.37 1.91
C ALA A 183 -11.01 -11.86 3.36
N PRO A 184 -11.26 -11.00 4.38
CA PRO A 184 -11.07 -11.39 5.78
C PRO A 184 -12.12 -12.42 6.25
N GLU A 185 -11.88 -13.07 7.37
CA GLU A 185 -12.93 -13.84 8.06
C GLU A 185 -14.06 -12.88 8.50
N PRO A 186 -15.35 -13.26 8.40
CA PRO A 186 -15.87 -14.56 7.95
C PRO A 186 -16.10 -14.65 6.42
N PHE A 187 -15.62 -13.71 5.61
CA PHE A 187 -15.90 -13.61 4.17
C PHE A 187 -14.93 -14.40 3.28
N ARG A 188 -14.04 -15.21 3.88
CA ARG A 188 -13.10 -16.07 3.14
C ARG A 188 -13.78 -16.90 2.06
N GLY A 189 -13.13 -16.98 0.88
CA GLY A 189 -13.65 -17.72 -0.29
C GLY A 189 -14.49 -16.87 -1.24
N GLY A 190 -14.88 -15.66 -0.84
CA GLY A 190 -15.49 -14.66 -1.71
C GLY A 190 -14.52 -13.51 -2.06
N PRO A 191 -14.95 -12.57 -2.89
CA PRO A 191 -14.17 -11.37 -3.18
C PRO A 191 -14.08 -10.45 -1.96
N SER A 192 -12.92 -9.84 -1.76
CA SER A 192 -12.76 -8.75 -0.80
C SER A 192 -13.40 -7.47 -1.34
N GLU A 193 -13.93 -6.65 -0.43
CA GLU A 193 -14.54 -5.37 -0.74
C GLU A 193 -14.02 -4.30 0.24
N PRO A 194 -13.99 -3.00 -0.12
CA PRO A 194 -13.51 -1.93 0.77
C PRO A 194 -14.17 -1.92 2.15
N LYS A 195 -15.44 -2.32 2.26
CA LYS A 195 -16.15 -2.42 3.55
C LYS A 195 -15.53 -3.43 4.52
N HIS A 196 -14.80 -4.40 4.02
CA HIS A 196 -14.17 -5.45 4.83
C HIS A 196 -13.00 -4.95 5.69
N VAL A 197 -12.50 -3.74 5.46
CA VAL A 197 -11.50 -3.12 6.34
C VAL A 197 -11.99 -3.02 7.79
N TYR A 198 -13.30 -2.97 8.02
CA TYR A 198 -13.88 -3.01 9.35
C TYR A 198 -13.54 -4.29 10.12
N GLN A 199 -13.59 -5.45 9.45
CA GLN A 199 -13.22 -6.74 10.06
C GLN A 199 -11.74 -6.79 10.41
N ILE A 200 -10.90 -6.18 9.57
CA ILE A 200 -9.46 -6.11 9.79
C ILE A 200 -9.17 -5.19 10.99
N ALA A 201 -9.88 -4.06 11.09
CA ALA A 201 -9.78 -3.15 12.23
C ALA A 201 -10.21 -3.83 13.54
N LEU A 202 -11.29 -4.61 13.53
CA LEU A 202 -11.73 -5.41 14.69
C LEU A 202 -10.63 -6.38 15.12
N LYS A 203 -10.01 -7.09 14.17
CA LYS A 203 -8.93 -8.02 14.46
C LYS A 203 -7.68 -7.30 14.99
N LEU A 204 -7.31 -6.16 14.43
CA LEU A 204 -6.19 -5.38 14.94
C LEU A 204 -6.46 -4.86 16.36
N ALA A 205 -7.68 -4.42 16.66
CA ALA A 205 -8.09 -3.99 18.00
C ALA A 205 -7.94 -5.13 19.03
N GLU A 206 -8.40 -6.34 18.67
CA GLU A 206 -8.20 -7.55 19.48
C GLU A 206 -6.71 -7.84 19.74
N VAL A 207 -5.90 -7.82 18.68
CA VAL A 207 -4.45 -8.09 18.73
C VAL A 207 -3.71 -7.08 19.59
N LYS A 208 -4.09 -5.80 19.51
CA LYS A 208 -3.49 -4.69 20.27
C LYS A 208 -4.03 -4.60 21.71
N GLY A 209 -5.18 -5.19 22.00
CA GLY A 209 -5.89 -4.98 23.26
C GLY A 209 -6.41 -3.56 23.42
N LEU A 210 -6.80 -2.90 22.32
CA LEU A 210 -7.25 -1.52 22.28
C LEU A 210 -8.71 -1.45 21.82
N PRO A 211 -9.43 -0.37 22.20
CA PRO A 211 -10.77 -0.12 21.64
C PRO A 211 -10.74 0.04 20.12
N LEU A 212 -11.76 -0.50 19.43
CA LEU A 212 -11.89 -0.33 17.98
C LEU A 212 -11.88 1.14 17.55
N SER A 213 -12.49 2.02 18.33
CA SER A 213 -12.54 3.47 18.05
C SER A 213 -11.15 4.11 18.02
N GLU A 214 -10.24 3.65 18.90
CA GLU A 214 -8.86 4.12 18.93
C GLU A 214 -8.08 3.61 17.70
N VAL A 215 -8.20 2.32 17.40
CA VAL A 215 -7.58 1.73 16.20
C VAL A 215 -8.07 2.44 14.94
N ALA A 216 -9.38 2.58 14.77
CA ALA A 216 -9.97 3.25 13.61
C ALA A 216 -9.48 4.71 13.48
N LYS A 217 -9.47 5.46 14.58
CA LYS A 217 -9.00 6.86 14.61
C LYS A 217 -7.54 6.95 14.19
N THR A 218 -6.65 6.16 14.81
CA THR A 218 -5.21 6.25 14.58
C THR A 218 -4.84 5.78 13.18
N THR A 219 -5.37 4.62 12.73
CA THR A 219 -5.03 4.10 11.40
C THR A 219 -5.60 4.98 10.28
N THR A 220 -6.75 5.62 10.48
CA THR A 220 -7.30 6.64 9.56
C THR A 220 -6.40 7.87 9.50
N ALA A 221 -5.98 8.41 10.66
CA ALA A 221 -5.08 9.56 10.71
C ALA A 221 -3.72 9.26 10.03
N ASN A 222 -3.21 8.03 10.19
CA ASN A 222 -2.00 7.60 9.49
C ASN A 222 -2.19 7.61 7.97
N ALA A 223 -3.30 7.08 7.46
CA ALA A 223 -3.63 7.11 6.03
C ALA A 223 -3.79 8.54 5.51
N GLU A 224 -4.52 9.40 6.25
CA GLU A 224 -4.70 10.81 5.90
C GLU A 224 -3.36 11.54 5.81
N ARG A 225 -2.47 11.30 6.75
CA ARG A 225 -1.12 11.88 6.78
C ARG A 225 -0.27 11.42 5.61
N ILE A 226 -0.20 10.11 5.37
CA ILE A 226 0.64 9.55 4.28
C ILE A 226 0.15 10.01 2.91
N PHE A 227 -1.13 9.91 2.64
CA PHE A 227 -1.69 10.26 1.33
C PHE A 227 -2.08 11.74 1.20
N ASN A 228 -1.76 12.56 2.21
CA ASN A 228 -2.13 13.99 2.24
C ASN A 228 -3.61 14.18 1.88
N LEU A 229 -4.49 13.41 2.55
CA LEU A 229 -5.93 13.53 2.37
C LEU A 229 -6.49 14.64 3.26
N PRO A 230 -7.60 15.30 2.86
CA PRO A 230 -8.28 16.23 3.73
C PRO A 230 -8.73 15.51 5.02
N PRO A 231 -8.75 16.16 6.19
CA PRO A 231 -9.22 15.54 7.43
C PRO A 231 -10.65 14.99 7.30
N SER A 232 -10.96 13.88 8.03
CA SER A 232 -12.30 13.26 8.02
C SER A 232 -13.32 14.00 8.86
#